data_5bfbd3fd5973ce307625393604577a52
#
_entry.id   5bfbd3fd5973ce307625393604577a52
#
_cell.length_a   1.000
_cell.length_b   1.000
_cell.length_c   1.000
_cell.angle_alpha   90.00
_cell.angle_beta   90.00
_cell.angle_gamma   90.00
#
_symmetry.space_group_name_H-M   'P 1'
#
loop_
_entity.id
_entity.type
_entity.pdbx_description
1 polymer ?
#
loop_
_entity_poly.entity_id
_entity_poly.type
_entity_poly.pdbx_seq_one_letter_code
_entity_poly.pdbx_strand_id
1 'polypeptide(L)'
;MGRGEELSDFQRGTVVGCYLCKKSVREISALLNLPRSTVSAVILKWKRGGITTALPRSGRPHKLKEEDRQVLERVALEKCLPSVEALTNEFQSASGATVSARTVRRELREMGFRGRVSTYKTKGEEKVEKKQAASSQEDAKVDVSHLDLRVGRIITALRLPETDSLYTEQVDVGEASPRTVVSELAKHIPVDQMQDRMVVVLCNLKPVKMRGVVSEAVVMCATSPDKVEILDPPSGAVPGDRVTFQGFQGEPDKELNPKKKVWEQIQPDLHTDSQCVATYRGAAFEVAGKGVCKAQTMSNSGIK
;
A
#
# COMPACT_ATOMS: atom_id res chain seq x y z
N MET A 1 35.22 20.30 -7.15
CA MET A 1 35.66 20.29 -5.74
C MET A 1 34.64 19.45 -4.94
N GLY A 2 35.08 18.30 -4.44
CA GLY A 2 34.22 17.39 -3.65
C GLY A 2 33.78 18.06 -2.35
N ARG A 3 32.56 17.78 -1.91
CA ARG A 3 32.05 18.19 -0.60
C ARG A 3 32.93 17.51 0.45
N GLY A 4 33.68 18.29 1.25
CA GLY A 4 34.43 17.77 2.39
C GLY A 4 33.47 17.04 3.33
N GLU A 5 33.90 15.93 3.91
CA GLU A 5 33.15 15.18 4.91
C GLU A 5 32.70 16.09 6.05
N GLU A 6 31.42 15.92 6.42
CA GLU A 6 30.86 16.70 7.53
C GLU A 6 31.38 16.16 8.87
N LEU A 7 31.87 17.04 9.74
CA LEU A 7 32.39 16.64 11.04
C LEU A 7 31.32 15.91 11.87
N SER A 8 31.69 14.80 12.48
CA SER A 8 30.86 14.11 13.46
C SER A 8 30.65 14.93 14.73
N ASP A 9 29.61 14.66 15.49
CA ASP A 9 29.37 15.35 16.77
C ASP A 9 30.50 15.11 17.77
N PHE A 10 31.15 13.94 17.74
CA PHE A 10 32.33 13.63 18.51
C PHE A 10 33.50 14.56 18.15
N GLN A 11 33.79 14.72 16.87
CA GLN A 11 34.86 15.61 16.41
C GLN A 11 34.61 17.09 16.79
N ARG A 12 33.33 17.51 16.70
CA ARG A 12 32.92 18.86 17.14
C ARG A 12 33.10 19.05 18.64
N GLY A 13 32.72 18.03 19.44
CA GLY A 13 32.93 18.01 20.88
C GLY A 13 34.43 18.08 21.24
N THR A 14 35.26 17.34 20.51
CA THR A 14 36.75 17.39 20.71
C THR A 14 37.32 18.77 20.43
N VAL A 15 36.86 19.45 19.35
CA VAL A 15 37.27 20.83 19.06
C VAL A 15 36.92 21.76 20.21
N VAL A 16 35.70 21.68 20.75
CA VAL A 16 35.24 22.48 21.88
C VAL A 16 36.02 22.15 23.14
N GLY A 17 36.27 20.87 23.44
CA GLY A 17 37.06 20.41 24.58
C GLY A 17 38.50 20.99 24.53
N CYS A 18 39.16 20.93 23.38
CA CYS A 18 40.47 21.51 23.19
C CYS A 18 40.47 23.05 23.41
N TYR A 19 39.41 23.72 22.93
CA TYR A 19 39.25 25.16 23.15
C TYR A 19 39.05 25.51 24.62
N LEU A 20 38.28 24.75 25.37
CA LEU A 20 38.10 24.92 26.82
C LEU A 20 39.41 24.71 27.59
N CYS A 21 40.29 23.83 27.08
CA CYS A 21 41.66 23.67 27.60
C CYS A 21 42.61 24.80 27.18
N LYS A 22 42.09 25.97 26.75
CA LYS A 22 42.84 27.17 26.36
C LYS A 22 43.79 26.99 25.17
N LYS A 23 43.61 25.96 24.32
CA LYS A 23 44.37 25.80 23.08
C LYS A 23 43.90 26.79 22.02
N SER A 24 44.88 27.35 21.29
CA SER A 24 44.57 28.24 20.16
C SER A 24 43.96 27.51 18.96
N VAL A 25 43.24 28.24 18.11
CA VAL A 25 42.68 27.68 16.87
C VAL A 25 43.76 27.02 15.99
N ARG A 26 44.97 27.56 16.03
CA ARG A 26 46.13 27.04 15.28
C ARG A 26 46.57 25.66 15.79
N GLU A 27 46.68 25.52 17.10
CA GLU A 27 47.06 24.27 17.76
C GLU A 27 45.99 23.22 17.60
N ILE A 28 44.72 23.59 17.74
CA ILE A 28 43.58 22.68 17.54
C ILE A 28 43.55 22.18 16.09
N SER A 29 43.76 23.08 15.13
CA SER A 29 43.84 22.74 13.70
C SER A 29 44.95 21.74 13.40
N ALA A 30 46.13 21.94 13.98
CA ALA A 30 47.27 21.04 13.82
C ALA A 30 47.03 19.69 14.52
N LEU A 31 46.49 19.71 15.76
CA LEU A 31 46.26 18.51 16.57
C LEU A 31 45.19 17.56 15.93
N LEU A 32 44.12 18.13 15.38
CA LEU A 32 43.01 17.38 14.83
C LEU A 32 43.04 17.22 13.30
N ASN A 33 44.08 17.75 12.67
CA ASN A 33 44.23 17.78 11.21
C ASN A 33 43.00 18.37 10.50
N LEU A 34 42.42 19.42 11.03
CA LEU A 34 41.23 20.10 10.52
C LEU A 34 41.58 21.51 10.00
N PRO A 35 40.90 22.00 8.94
CA PRO A 35 41.07 23.37 8.47
C PRO A 35 40.75 24.39 9.57
N ARG A 36 41.55 25.44 9.70
CA ARG A 36 41.34 26.52 10.69
C ARG A 36 39.95 27.15 10.61
N SER A 37 39.44 27.32 9.40
CA SER A 37 38.08 27.82 9.15
C SER A 37 37.01 26.94 9.80
N THR A 38 37.17 25.63 9.70
CA THR A 38 36.26 24.64 10.29
C THR A 38 36.31 24.70 11.82
N VAL A 39 37.51 24.72 12.39
CA VAL A 39 37.72 24.86 13.86
C VAL A 39 37.10 26.16 14.38
N SER A 40 37.38 27.30 13.73
CA SER A 40 36.76 28.59 14.08
C SER A 40 35.24 28.57 13.99
N ALA A 41 34.68 27.98 12.94
CA ALA A 41 33.23 27.88 12.77
C ALA A 41 32.55 27.07 13.87
N VAL A 42 33.15 25.94 14.29
CA VAL A 42 32.64 25.12 15.40
C VAL A 42 32.70 25.93 16.73
N ILE A 43 33.79 26.59 17.03
CA ILE A 43 33.94 27.38 18.25
C ILE A 43 32.97 28.55 18.29
N LEU A 44 32.79 29.28 17.17
CA LEU A 44 31.86 30.39 17.09
C LEU A 44 30.42 29.91 17.27
N LYS A 45 30.06 28.77 16.69
CA LYS A 45 28.74 28.17 16.84
C LYS A 45 28.46 27.77 18.28
N TRP A 46 29.45 27.13 18.93
CA TRP A 46 29.33 26.77 20.34
C TRP A 46 29.21 28.02 21.25
N LYS A 47 29.98 29.07 21.02
CA LYS A 47 29.89 30.33 21.78
C LYS A 47 28.49 30.98 21.67
N ARG A 48 27.82 30.88 20.52
CA ARG A 48 26.50 31.49 20.29
C ARG A 48 25.36 30.71 20.91
N GLY A 49 25.42 29.40 20.91
CA GLY A 49 24.28 28.55 21.26
C GLY A 49 24.56 27.38 22.19
N GLY A 50 25.82 27.19 22.66
CA GLY A 50 26.18 26.04 23.50
C GLY A 50 26.09 24.68 22.83
N ILE A 51 25.78 24.63 21.51
CA ILE A 51 25.43 23.41 20.77
C ILE A 51 26.64 22.90 20.00
N THR A 52 26.96 21.61 20.18
CA THR A 52 28.01 20.90 19.44
C THR A 52 27.46 20.16 18.22
N THR A 53 26.16 19.79 18.23
CA THR A 53 25.51 19.08 17.14
C THR A 53 25.33 19.92 15.87
N ALA A 54 25.30 19.26 14.72
CA ALA A 54 24.98 19.90 13.46
C ALA A 54 23.49 20.31 13.45
N LEU A 55 23.22 21.61 13.39
CA LEU A 55 21.84 22.07 13.16
C LEU A 55 21.39 21.67 11.74
N PRO A 56 20.15 21.21 11.58
CA PRO A 56 19.60 20.92 10.25
C PRO A 56 19.69 22.18 9.39
N ARG A 57 20.05 22.01 8.12
CA ARG A 57 20.10 23.12 7.17
C ARG A 57 18.69 23.63 6.93
N SER A 58 18.48 24.94 6.91
CA SER A 58 17.18 25.58 6.68
C SER A 58 16.54 25.25 5.33
N GLY A 59 17.28 24.60 4.42
CA GLY A 59 16.79 24.25 3.09
C GLY A 59 16.47 25.47 2.20
N ARG A 60 15.77 25.21 1.11
CA ARG A 60 15.25 26.29 0.23
C ARG A 60 14.06 26.96 0.91
N PRO A 61 13.99 28.28 0.97
CA PRO A 61 12.84 29.01 1.53
C PRO A 61 11.53 28.55 0.89
N HIS A 62 10.47 28.51 1.68
CA HIS A 62 9.13 28.21 1.17
C HIS A 62 8.70 29.26 0.15
N LYS A 63 7.99 28.84 -0.89
CA LYS A 63 7.54 29.73 -1.94
C LYS A 63 6.32 30.55 -1.49
N LEU A 64 5.52 30.01 -0.57
CA LEU A 64 4.39 30.67 0.07
C LEU A 64 4.85 31.35 1.36
N LYS A 65 4.43 32.59 1.55
CA LYS A 65 4.60 33.32 2.80
C LYS A 65 3.55 32.83 3.82
N GLU A 66 3.71 33.23 5.07
CA GLU A 66 2.79 32.85 6.14
C GLU A 66 1.36 33.35 5.89
N GLU A 67 1.21 34.54 5.33
CA GLU A 67 -0.07 35.11 4.92
C GLU A 67 -0.76 34.24 3.86
N ASP A 68 0.01 33.81 2.83
CA ASP A 68 -0.49 32.93 1.78
C ASP A 68 -0.91 31.56 2.32
N ARG A 69 -0.19 31.04 3.32
CA ARG A 69 -0.52 29.77 3.99
C ARG A 69 -1.85 29.87 4.73
N GLN A 70 -2.10 30.96 5.44
CA GLN A 70 -3.39 31.22 6.12
C GLN A 70 -4.55 31.31 5.13
N VAL A 71 -4.35 31.97 3.97
CA VAL A 71 -5.37 32.01 2.92
C VAL A 71 -5.62 30.61 2.34
N LEU A 72 -4.56 29.83 2.10
CA LEU A 72 -4.67 28.45 1.62
C LEU A 72 -5.41 27.54 2.61
N GLU A 73 -5.11 27.68 3.90
CA GLU A 73 -5.79 26.95 4.96
C GLU A 73 -7.29 27.28 5.01
N ARG A 74 -7.63 28.56 4.96
CA ARG A 74 -9.01 29.02 4.95
C ARG A 74 -9.78 28.46 3.75
N VAL A 75 -9.23 28.59 2.54
CA VAL A 75 -9.86 28.05 1.33
C VAL A 75 -10.02 26.53 1.38
N ALA A 76 -9.06 25.84 1.97
CA ALA A 76 -9.12 24.39 2.13
C ALA A 76 -10.18 23.93 3.14
N LEU A 77 -10.45 24.72 4.19
CA LEU A 77 -11.45 24.43 5.23
C LEU A 77 -12.86 24.84 4.80
N GLU A 78 -13.01 26.00 4.17
CA GLU A 78 -14.32 26.55 3.78
C GLU A 78 -14.92 25.87 2.54
N LYS A 79 -14.08 25.44 1.60
CA LYS A 79 -14.52 24.88 0.34
C LYS A 79 -14.09 23.41 0.21
N CYS A 80 -15.07 22.51 0.26
CA CYS A 80 -14.87 21.09 -0.09
C CYS A 80 -14.68 20.95 -1.61
N LEU A 81 -13.51 21.34 -2.13
CA LEU A 81 -13.23 21.29 -3.56
C LEU A 81 -12.85 19.89 -4.04
N PRO A 82 -13.31 19.47 -5.22
CA PRO A 82 -13.15 18.08 -5.70
C PRO A 82 -11.72 17.74 -6.12
N SER A 83 -10.86 18.71 -6.36
CA SER A 83 -9.47 18.47 -6.78
C SER A 83 -8.49 19.51 -6.25
N VAL A 84 -7.21 19.15 -6.21
CA VAL A 84 -6.12 20.06 -5.82
C VAL A 84 -5.94 21.18 -6.86
N GLU A 85 -6.27 20.91 -8.12
CA GLU A 85 -6.25 21.89 -9.20
C GLU A 85 -7.32 22.95 -8.98
N ALA A 86 -8.56 22.56 -8.64
CA ALA A 86 -9.64 23.49 -8.31
C ALA A 86 -9.29 24.34 -7.07
N LEU A 87 -8.72 23.70 -6.03
CA LEU A 87 -8.22 24.41 -4.85
C LEU A 87 -7.09 25.40 -5.21
N THR A 88 -6.19 25.03 -6.13
CA THR A 88 -5.11 25.90 -6.58
C THR A 88 -5.63 27.13 -7.29
N ASN A 89 -6.60 26.96 -8.18
CA ASN A 89 -7.24 28.08 -8.91
C ASN A 89 -7.94 29.03 -7.94
N GLU A 90 -8.69 28.49 -6.99
CA GLU A 90 -9.38 29.29 -5.98
C GLU A 90 -8.40 30.03 -5.05
N PHE A 91 -7.35 29.36 -4.63
CA PHE A 91 -6.28 29.96 -3.85
C PHE A 91 -5.57 31.09 -4.60
N GLN A 92 -5.27 30.87 -5.89
CA GLN A 92 -4.65 31.92 -6.74
C GLN A 92 -5.57 33.13 -6.90
N SER A 93 -6.87 32.91 -7.03
CA SER A 93 -7.86 33.99 -7.10
C SER A 93 -7.96 34.77 -5.78
N ALA A 94 -7.82 34.09 -4.65
CA ALA A 94 -7.93 34.70 -3.32
C ALA A 94 -6.66 35.42 -2.86
N SER A 95 -5.47 34.85 -3.18
CA SER A 95 -4.16 35.36 -2.69
C SER A 95 -3.39 36.17 -3.73
N GLY A 96 -3.73 36.04 -5.01
CA GLY A 96 -2.94 36.62 -6.13
C GLY A 96 -1.58 35.88 -6.35
N ALA A 97 -1.24 34.89 -5.55
CA ALA A 97 0.04 34.18 -5.63
C ALA A 97 0.02 33.11 -6.72
N THR A 98 0.91 33.22 -7.70
CA THR A 98 1.05 32.23 -8.79
C THR A 98 1.90 31.04 -8.33
N VAL A 99 1.28 29.93 -8.02
CA VAL A 99 1.92 28.69 -7.60
C VAL A 99 1.36 27.47 -8.32
N SER A 100 2.16 26.42 -8.44
CA SER A 100 1.70 25.18 -9.07
C SER A 100 0.89 24.33 -8.08
N ALA A 101 -0.02 23.50 -8.58
CA ALA A 101 -0.77 22.51 -7.78
C ALA A 101 0.16 21.58 -6.96
N ARG A 102 1.36 21.29 -7.47
CA ARG A 102 2.38 20.54 -6.73
C ARG A 102 2.87 21.27 -5.47
N THR A 103 3.02 22.60 -5.55
CA THR A 103 3.41 23.43 -4.40
C THR A 103 2.29 23.46 -3.37
N VAL A 104 1.04 23.71 -3.81
CA VAL A 104 -0.15 23.69 -2.95
C VAL A 104 -0.30 22.34 -2.25
N ARG A 105 -0.16 21.23 -2.97
CA ARG A 105 -0.22 19.88 -2.37
C ARG A 105 0.84 19.63 -1.31
N ARG A 106 2.06 20.16 -1.51
CA ARG A 106 3.14 20.04 -0.51
C ARG A 106 2.83 20.85 0.74
N GLU A 107 2.44 22.10 0.60
CA GLU A 107 2.12 22.99 1.72
C GLU A 107 0.93 22.46 2.54
N LEU A 108 -0.14 21.99 1.87
CA LEU A 108 -1.27 21.34 2.55
C LEU A 108 -0.84 20.12 3.37
N ARG A 109 0.07 19.30 2.83
CA ARG A 109 0.62 18.14 3.55
C ARG A 109 1.43 18.57 4.77
N GLU A 110 2.23 19.62 4.66
CA GLU A 110 3.01 20.18 5.76
C GLU A 110 2.13 20.82 6.85
N MET A 111 0.98 21.39 6.47
CA MET A 111 -0.06 21.87 7.40
C MET A 111 -0.94 20.75 7.99
N GLY A 112 -0.67 19.48 7.64
CA GLY A 112 -1.40 18.32 8.20
C GLY A 112 -2.67 17.93 7.43
N PHE A 113 -3.01 18.59 6.34
CA PHE A 113 -4.13 18.18 5.49
C PHE A 113 -3.80 16.90 4.74
N ARG A 114 -4.43 15.79 5.14
CA ARG A 114 -4.37 14.52 4.41
C ARG A 114 -5.57 14.47 3.48
N GLY A 115 -5.35 14.59 2.17
CA GLY A 115 -6.41 14.48 1.17
C GLY A 115 -7.08 13.11 1.25
N ARG A 116 -8.29 13.06 1.81
CA ARG A 116 -9.24 11.99 1.50
C ARG A 116 -9.88 12.35 0.18
N VAL A 117 -9.73 11.51 -0.83
CA VAL A 117 -10.50 11.60 -2.06
C VAL A 117 -11.94 11.21 -1.70
N SER A 118 -12.78 12.21 -1.44
CA SER A 118 -14.22 12.02 -1.31
C SER A 118 -14.80 11.98 -2.72
N THR A 119 -15.16 10.80 -3.19
CA THR A 119 -15.91 10.62 -4.43
C THR A 119 -17.40 10.87 -4.19
N TYR A 120 -17.81 12.12 -4.18
CA TYR A 120 -19.22 12.47 -4.41
C TYR A 120 -19.36 13.09 -5.80
N LYS A 121 -19.94 12.35 -6.73
CA LYS A 121 -20.43 12.89 -8.02
C LYS A 121 -21.75 13.55 -7.80
N THR A 122 -21.82 14.88 -7.99
CA THR A 122 -23.08 15.58 -8.30
C THR A 122 -23.25 15.60 -9.82
N LYS A 123 -24.44 15.17 -10.27
CA LYS A 123 -24.95 15.24 -11.64
C LYS A 123 -25.16 16.70 -12.07
N GLY A 124 -24.86 17.00 -13.33
CA GLY A 124 -25.47 18.13 -14.05
C GLY A 124 -24.55 18.82 -15.07
N GLU A 125 -24.85 18.55 -16.32
CA GLU A 125 -24.90 19.33 -17.57
C GLU A 125 -23.61 19.69 -18.32
N GLU A 126 -23.44 18.97 -19.42
CA GLU A 126 -23.49 19.25 -20.90
C GLU A 126 -22.73 20.48 -21.43
N LYS A 127 -21.76 20.29 -22.32
CA LYS A 127 -21.76 20.27 -23.81
C LYS A 127 -20.32 20.22 -24.37
N VAL A 128 -20.04 19.24 -25.20
CA VAL A 128 -19.71 19.13 -26.63
C VAL A 128 -18.50 19.97 -27.11
N GLU A 129 -17.43 19.42 -27.70
CA GLU A 129 -17.24 18.69 -28.96
C GLU A 129 -15.79 18.15 -29.15
N LYS A 130 -15.76 16.91 -29.66
CA LYS A 130 -14.88 16.25 -30.65
C LYS A 130 -13.36 16.47 -30.74
N LYS A 131 -12.59 15.40 -30.54
CA LYS A 131 -12.02 14.47 -31.55
C LYS A 131 -11.27 13.29 -30.90
N GLN A 132 -11.78 12.11 -31.12
CA GLN A 132 -11.22 10.84 -31.62
C GLN A 132 -9.72 10.64 -31.46
N ALA A 133 -9.15 9.53 -30.89
CA ALA A 133 -9.58 8.15 -30.97
C ALA A 133 -8.93 7.31 -29.88
N ALA A 134 -9.62 6.22 -29.48
CA ALA A 134 -9.19 4.96 -28.84
C ALA A 134 -8.42 5.09 -27.51
N SER A 135 -8.92 4.64 -26.39
CA SER A 135 -9.64 3.44 -26.04
C SER A 135 -10.45 3.67 -24.74
N SER A 136 -11.69 3.30 -24.83
CA SER A 136 -12.65 3.16 -23.73
C SER A 136 -12.14 2.22 -22.63
N GLN A 137 -12.05 2.72 -21.39
CA GLN A 137 -12.38 1.93 -20.22
C GLN A 137 -12.95 2.86 -19.16
N GLU A 138 -14.23 2.68 -18.95
CA GLU A 138 -15.04 3.27 -17.92
C GLU A 138 -14.41 3.06 -16.54
N ASP A 139 -14.48 4.05 -15.66
CA ASP A 139 -14.25 3.90 -14.22
C ASP A 139 -15.33 2.98 -13.64
N ALA A 140 -15.19 1.67 -13.85
CA ALA A 140 -16.01 0.66 -13.24
C ALA A 140 -15.76 0.69 -11.73
N LYS A 141 -16.82 0.78 -10.93
CA LYS A 141 -16.80 0.53 -9.49
C LYS A 141 -16.01 -0.74 -9.25
N VAL A 142 -14.91 -0.63 -8.47
CA VAL A 142 -14.12 -1.79 -8.07
C VAL A 142 -15.02 -2.68 -7.21
N ASP A 143 -15.39 -3.82 -7.74
CA ASP A 143 -16.19 -4.85 -7.06
C ASP A 143 -15.62 -6.25 -7.33
N VAL A 144 -16.27 -7.24 -6.77
CA VAL A 144 -15.83 -8.64 -6.84
C VAL A 144 -15.81 -9.23 -8.27
N SER A 145 -16.47 -8.60 -9.25
CA SER A 145 -16.45 -9.06 -10.65
C SER A 145 -15.07 -8.98 -11.31
N HIS A 146 -14.18 -8.13 -10.78
CA HIS A 146 -12.79 -8.05 -11.21
C HIS A 146 -11.92 -9.24 -10.78
N LEU A 147 -12.36 -10.02 -9.77
CA LEU A 147 -11.62 -11.16 -9.24
C LEU A 147 -11.87 -12.40 -10.08
N ASP A 148 -10.80 -13.12 -10.44
CA ASP A 148 -10.89 -14.45 -11.05
C ASP A 148 -10.79 -15.52 -9.97
N LEU A 149 -11.92 -15.85 -9.37
CA LEU A 149 -12.05 -16.89 -8.36
C LEU A 149 -12.49 -18.20 -9.01
N ARG A 150 -11.68 -19.24 -8.82
CA ARG A 150 -11.92 -20.56 -9.38
C ARG A 150 -11.85 -21.65 -8.33
N VAL A 151 -12.54 -22.73 -8.59
CA VAL A 151 -12.36 -23.98 -7.86
C VAL A 151 -11.06 -24.61 -8.32
N GLY A 152 -10.21 -25.01 -7.37
CA GLY A 152 -8.98 -25.72 -7.62
C GLY A 152 -8.90 -27.01 -6.79
N ARG A 153 -7.97 -27.90 -7.17
CA ARG A 153 -7.60 -29.09 -6.41
C ARG A 153 -6.12 -29.05 -6.09
N ILE A 154 -5.79 -29.15 -4.84
CA ILE A 154 -4.40 -29.28 -4.40
C ILE A 154 -3.90 -30.68 -4.74
N ILE A 155 -2.96 -30.78 -5.69
CA ILE A 155 -2.38 -32.06 -6.10
C ILE A 155 -1.29 -32.49 -5.11
N THR A 156 -0.44 -31.55 -4.74
CA THR A 156 0.67 -31.76 -3.80
C THR A 156 0.82 -30.55 -2.88
N ALA A 157 1.08 -30.80 -1.60
CA ALA A 157 1.44 -29.78 -0.63
C ALA A 157 2.71 -30.20 0.08
N LEU A 158 3.72 -29.34 0.10
CA LEU A 158 5.02 -29.55 0.73
C LEU A 158 5.34 -28.39 1.67
N ARG A 159 5.89 -28.70 2.85
CA ARG A 159 6.43 -27.66 3.73
C ARG A 159 7.70 -27.05 3.14
N LEU A 160 7.81 -25.73 3.18
CA LEU A 160 9.07 -25.08 2.84
C LEU A 160 10.14 -25.37 3.90
N PRO A 161 11.35 -25.84 3.49
CA PRO A 161 12.39 -26.22 4.45
C PRO A 161 12.89 -25.08 5.34
N GLU A 162 12.73 -23.84 4.89
CA GLU A 162 13.24 -22.66 5.58
C GLU A 162 12.23 -22.00 6.53
N THR A 163 10.96 -22.47 6.55
CA THR A 163 9.90 -21.86 7.37
C THR A 163 8.85 -22.87 7.77
N ASP A 164 8.61 -23.00 9.09
CA ASP A 164 7.59 -23.90 9.64
C ASP A 164 6.13 -23.43 9.39
N SER A 165 5.95 -22.27 8.75
CA SER A 165 4.63 -21.64 8.56
C SER A 165 4.10 -21.72 7.15
N LEU A 166 4.93 -22.07 6.15
CA LEU A 166 4.57 -21.98 4.74
C LEU A 166 4.47 -23.37 4.10
N TYR A 167 3.41 -23.53 3.27
CA TYR A 167 3.30 -24.61 2.30
C TYR A 167 3.60 -24.09 0.89
N THR A 168 4.22 -24.94 0.08
CA THR A 168 4.24 -24.81 -1.39
C THR A 168 3.30 -25.87 -1.95
N GLU A 169 2.33 -25.44 -2.72
CA GLU A 169 1.24 -26.25 -3.23
C GLU A 169 1.24 -26.26 -4.75
N GLN A 170 0.93 -27.38 -5.35
CA GLN A 170 0.58 -27.48 -6.77
C GLN A 170 -0.92 -27.61 -6.86
N VAL A 171 -1.59 -26.61 -7.45
CA VAL A 171 -3.05 -26.53 -7.52
C VAL A 171 -3.49 -26.59 -8.96
N ASP A 172 -4.29 -27.60 -9.27
CA ASP A 172 -5.00 -27.70 -10.55
C ASP A 172 -6.21 -26.76 -10.51
N VAL A 173 -6.24 -25.81 -11.42
CA VAL A 173 -7.32 -24.83 -11.60
C VAL A 173 -8.01 -24.96 -12.95
N GLY A 174 -7.94 -26.18 -13.55
CA GLY A 174 -8.51 -26.46 -14.86
C GLY A 174 -7.72 -25.89 -16.05
N GLU A 175 -6.45 -25.53 -15.82
CA GLU A 175 -5.53 -25.07 -16.86
C GLU A 175 -4.63 -26.23 -17.35
N ALA A 176 -3.88 -25.99 -18.43
CA ALA A 176 -2.99 -27.01 -19.00
C ALA A 176 -1.86 -27.46 -18.05
N SER A 177 -1.51 -26.66 -17.06
CA SER A 177 -0.52 -26.98 -16.04
C SER A 177 -0.99 -26.47 -14.67
N PRO A 178 -0.68 -27.22 -13.58
CA PRO A 178 -1.03 -26.76 -12.23
C PRO A 178 -0.24 -25.49 -11.87
N ARG A 179 -0.85 -24.61 -11.08
CA ARG A 179 -0.21 -23.40 -10.57
C ARG A 179 0.52 -23.68 -9.27
N THR A 180 1.68 -23.04 -9.11
CA THR A 180 2.40 -23.04 -7.83
C THR A 180 1.81 -21.97 -6.91
N VAL A 181 1.40 -22.37 -5.73
CA VAL A 181 0.85 -21.47 -4.70
C VAL A 181 1.66 -21.59 -3.42
N VAL A 182 1.91 -20.48 -2.77
CA VAL A 182 2.53 -20.45 -1.43
C VAL A 182 1.52 -19.91 -0.44
N SER A 183 1.23 -20.70 0.62
CA SER A 183 0.23 -20.33 1.63
C SER A 183 0.80 -20.39 3.06
N GLU A 184 0.29 -19.54 3.95
CA GLU A 184 0.68 -19.50 5.38
C GLU A 184 -0.20 -20.42 6.23
N LEU A 185 -0.46 -21.64 5.77
CA LEU A 185 -1.41 -22.58 6.39
C LEU A 185 -0.74 -23.65 7.25
N ALA A 186 0.59 -23.79 7.19
CA ALA A 186 1.30 -24.92 7.84
C ALA A 186 1.19 -24.95 9.37
N LYS A 187 0.85 -23.81 10.00
CA LYS A 187 0.61 -23.74 11.45
C LYS A 187 -0.81 -24.13 11.86
N HIS A 188 -1.74 -24.05 10.92
CA HIS A 188 -3.18 -24.21 11.18
C HIS A 188 -3.75 -25.51 10.65
N ILE A 189 -3.20 -26.01 9.54
CA ILE A 189 -3.72 -27.18 8.84
C ILE A 189 -2.59 -28.15 8.58
N PRO A 190 -2.71 -29.43 8.99
CA PRO A 190 -1.71 -30.47 8.72
C PRO A 190 -1.66 -30.80 7.22
N VAL A 191 -0.48 -31.20 6.74
CA VAL A 191 -0.23 -31.47 5.31
C VAL A 191 -1.15 -32.56 4.73
N ASP A 192 -1.52 -33.55 5.55
CA ASP A 192 -2.39 -34.65 5.13
C ASP A 192 -3.80 -34.17 4.77
N GLN A 193 -4.24 -33.06 5.35
CA GLN A 193 -5.53 -32.41 5.04
C GLN A 193 -5.47 -31.46 3.86
N MET A 194 -4.28 -31.17 3.35
CA MET A 194 -4.05 -30.31 2.20
C MET A 194 -4.04 -31.10 0.89
N GLN A 195 -3.55 -32.35 0.93
CA GLN A 195 -3.43 -33.18 -0.27
C GLN A 195 -4.81 -33.61 -0.79
N ASP A 196 -4.97 -33.56 -2.11
CA ASP A 196 -6.22 -33.88 -2.83
C ASP A 196 -7.44 -33.05 -2.43
N ARG A 197 -7.23 -31.95 -1.68
CA ARG A 197 -8.30 -31.10 -1.21
C ARG A 197 -8.80 -30.16 -2.30
N MET A 198 -10.12 -30.04 -2.38
CA MET A 198 -10.76 -29.00 -3.20
C MET A 198 -10.73 -27.67 -2.46
N VAL A 199 -10.40 -26.60 -3.17
CA VAL A 199 -10.20 -25.25 -2.60
C VAL A 199 -10.77 -24.18 -3.53
N VAL A 200 -10.98 -22.99 -3.00
CA VAL A 200 -11.26 -21.79 -3.79
C VAL A 200 -9.98 -20.97 -3.92
N VAL A 201 -9.63 -20.59 -5.14
CA VAL A 201 -8.36 -19.95 -5.48
C VAL A 201 -8.58 -18.66 -6.24
N LEU A 202 -7.89 -17.60 -5.85
CA LEU A 202 -7.83 -16.34 -6.59
C LEU A 202 -6.66 -16.41 -7.60
N CYS A 203 -6.99 -16.37 -8.89
CA CYS A 203 -6.07 -16.70 -9.98
C CYS A 203 -5.46 -15.50 -10.71
N ASN A 204 -5.97 -14.29 -10.51
CA ASN A 204 -5.55 -13.12 -11.28
C ASN A 204 -4.76 -12.07 -10.48
N LEU A 205 -4.22 -12.45 -9.33
CA LEU A 205 -3.21 -11.64 -8.64
C LEU A 205 -1.88 -11.69 -9.39
N LYS A 206 -1.15 -10.60 -9.32
CA LYS A 206 0.22 -10.59 -9.85
C LYS A 206 1.10 -11.59 -9.09
N PRO A 207 1.85 -12.47 -9.78
CA PRO A 207 2.73 -13.43 -9.12
C PRO A 207 3.71 -12.75 -8.17
N VAL A 208 3.83 -13.31 -6.96
CA VAL A 208 4.70 -12.79 -5.90
C VAL A 208 5.74 -13.83 -5.51
N LYS A 209 7.00 -13.42 -5.44
CA LYS A 209 8.08 -14.30 -4.99
C LYS A 209 8.14 -14.32 -3.47
N MET A 210 7.86 -15.47 -2.87
CA MET A 210 7.93 -15.72 -1.42
C MET A 210 9.00 -16.78 -1.13
N ARG A 211 10.03 -16.39 -0.37
CA ARG A 211 11.13 -17.30 0.02
C ARG A 211 11.73 -18.12 -1.13
N GLY A 212 11.93 -17.49 -2.29
CA GLY A 212 12.53 -18.16 -3.45
C GLY A 212 11.53 -18.83 -4.41
N VAL A 213 10.30 -19.11 -3.95
CA VAL A 213 9.21 -19.71 -4.75
C VAL A 213 8.28 -18.62 -5.25
N VAL A 214 7.84 -18.72 -6.51
CA VAL A 214 6.86 -17.79 -7.10
C VAL A 214 5.47 -18.34 -6.84
N SER A 215 4.63 -17.58 -6.11
CA SER A 215 3.20 -17.88 -5.92
C SER A 215 2.40 -17.20 -7.03
N GLU A 216 1.64 -17.99 -7.78
CA GLU A 216 0.87 -17.55 -8.96
C GLU A 216 -0.63 -17.40 -8.66
N ALA A 217 -1.05 -17.73 -7.44
CA ALA A 217 -2.43 -17.63 -6.98
C ALA A 217 -2.48 -17.58 -5.45
N VAL A 218 -3.66 -17.37 -4.87
CA VAL A 218 -3.89 -17.37 -3.42
C VAL A 218 -5.06 -18.29 -3.10
N VAL A 219 -4.87 -19.20 -2.14
CA VAL A 219 -5.94 -20.02 -1.59
C VAL A 219 -6.80 -19.19 -0.65
N MET A 220 -8.11 -19.19 -0.87
CA MET A 220 -9.06 -18.41 -0.08
C MET A 220 -9.37 -19.10 1.25
N CYS A 221 -9.18 -18.39 2.33
CA CYS A 221 -9.36 -18.91 3.69
C CYS A 221 -10.22 -17.97 4.54
N ALA A 222 -11.10 -18.54 5.36
CA ALA A 222 -11.72 -17.82 6.46
C ALA A 222 -10.70 -17.68 7.59
N THR A 223 -10.53 -16.47 8.11
CA THR A 223 -9.49 -16.15 9.11
C THR A 223 -10.06 -15.43 10.32
N SER A 224 -9.65 -15.90 11.50
CA SER A 224 -9.83 -15.20 12.78
C SER A 224 -8.47 -15.11 13.50
N PRO A 225 -8.33 -14.37 14.59
CA PRO A 225 -7.08 -14.30 15.34
C PRO A 225 -6.52 -15.66 15.78
N ASP A 226 -7.40 -16.62 16.01
CA ASP A 226 -7.05 -17.92 16.61
C ASP A 226 -7.12 -19.09 15.62
N LYS A 227 -7.83 -18.92 14.50
CA LYS A 227 -8.14 -20.04 13.59
C LYS A 227 -8.14 -19.60 12.13
N VAL A 228 -7.72 -20.51 11.26
CA VAL A 228 -7.77 -20.35 9.80
C VAL A 228 -8.39 -21.63 9.20
N GLU A 229 -9.39 -21.45 8.33
CA GLU A 229 -10.04 -22.54 7.60
C GLU A 229 -10.07 -22.25 6.09
N ILE A 230 -9.74 -23.24 5.28
CA ILE A 230 -9.86 -23.16 3.83
C ILE A 230 -11.35 -23.15 3.45
N LEU A 231 -11.72 -22.35 2.46
CA LEU A 231 -13.07 -22.37 1.90
C LEU A 231 -13.24 -23.62 1.05
N ASP A 232 -14.23 -24.45 1.41
CA ASP A 232 -14.60 -25.65 0.67
C ASP A 232 -15.62 -25.27 -0.41
N PRO A 233 -15.39 -25.61 -1.69
CA PRO A 233 -16.39 -25.46 -2.74
C PRO A 233 -17.53 -26.49 -2.58
N PRO A 234 -18.68 -26.27 -3.23
CA PRO A 234 -19.80 -27.21 -3.13
C PRO A 234 -19.47 -28.59 -3.70
N SER A 235 -20.16 -29.62 -3.18
CA SER A 235 -20.04 -30.99 -3.68
C SER A 235 -20.40 -31.06 -5.18
N GLY A 236 -19.51 -31.66 -5.97
CA GLY A 236 -19.67 -31.73 -7.43
C GLY A 236 -19.01 -30.60 -8.21
N ALA A 237 -18.37 -29.63 -7.54
CA ALA A 237 -17.48 -28.69 -8.19
C ALA A 237 -16.25 -29.42 -8.74
N VAL A 238 -15.73 -28.95 -9.87
CA VAL A 238 -14.52 -29.50 -10.52
C VAL A 238 -13.48 -28.40 -10.67
N PRO A 239 -12.19 -28.76 -10.73
CA PRO A 239 -11.14 -27.78 -11.00
C PRO A 239 -11.44 -26.98 -12.28
N GLY A 240 -11.29 -25.64 -12.19
CA GLY A 240 -11.62 -24.72 -13.27
C GLY A 240 -13.03 -24.12 -13.22
N ASP A 241 -13.91 -24.63 -12.39
CA ASP A 241 -15.23 -24.00 -12.18
C ASP A 241 -15.06 -22.60 -11.62
N ARG A 242 -15.77 -21.65 -12.21
CA ARG A 242 -15.70 -20.25 -11.79
C ARG A 242 -16.68 -19.99 -10.65
N VAL A 243 -16.20 -19.25 -9.65
CA VAL A 243 -17.04 -18.71 -8.58
C VAL A 243 -17.64 -17.39 -9.06
N THR A 244 -18.96 -17.27 -8.94
CA THR A 244 -19.76 -16.11 -9.34
C THR A 244 -20.50 -15.53 -8.14
N PHE A 245 -21.00 -14.30 -8.31
CA PHE A 245 -21.69 -13.57 -7.25
C PHE A 245 -23.01 -13.04 -7.79
N GLN A 246 -24.09 -13.31 -7.10
CA GLN A 246 -25.39 -12.80 -7.49
C GLN A 246 -25.42 -11.27 -7.40
N GLY A 247 -25.80 -10.60 -8.49
CA GLY A 247 -25.84 -9.13 -8.56
C GLY A 247 -24.52 -8.45 -8.97
N PHE A 248 -23.44 -9.21 -9.14
CA PHE A 248 -22.14 -8.72 -9.60
C PHE A 248 -21.74 -9.46 -10.87
N GLN A 249 -22.26 -9.01 -12.00
CA GLN A 249 -21.96 -9.60 -13.31
C GLN A 249 -20.82 -8.84 -13.97
N GLY A 250 -19.79 -9.57 -14.42
CA GLY A 250 -18.64 -9.01 -15.11
C GLY A 250 -17.65 -10.10 -15.50
N GLU A 251 -16.72 -9.75 -16.37
CA GLU A 251 -15.58 -10.61 -16.67
C GLU A 251 -14.40 -10.18 -15.79
N PRO A 252 -13.66 -11.13 -15.17
CA PRO A 252 -12.52 -10.80 -14.35
C PRO A 252 -11.41 -10.18 -15.19
N ASP A 253 -10.64 -9.32 -14.55
CA ASP A 253 -9.43 -8.79 -15.15
C ASP A 253 -8.43 -9.94 -15.41
N LYS A 254 -7.66 -9.84 -16.50
CA LYS A 254 -6.61 -10.84 -16.81
C LYS A 254 -5.53 -10.88 -15.71
N GLU A 255 -5.18 -9.74 -15.17
CA GLU A 255 -4.26 -9.56 -14.03
C GLU A 255 -4.67 -8.28 -13.28
N LEU A 256 -4.80 -8.38 -11.96
CA LEU A 256 -5.13 -7.25 -11.11
C LEU A 256 -3.95 -6.27 -11.04
N ASN A 257 -4.20 -5.01 -11.34
CA ASN A 257 -3.17 -3.99 -11.29
C ASN A 257 -2.82 -3.62 -9.84
N PRO A 258 -1.58 -3.88 -9.37
CA PRO A 258 -1.17 -3.59 -7.99
C PRO A 258 -1.31 -2.12 -7.59
N LYS A 259 -1.23 -1.20 -8.58
CA LYS A 259 -1.39 0.25 -8.34
C LYS A 259 -2.83 0.64 -8.01
N LYS A 260 -3.82 -0.10 -8.53
CA LYS A 260 -5.24 0.13 -8.25
C LYS A 260 -5.68 -0.45 -6.91
N LYS A 261 -4.87 -1.35 -6.31
CA LYS A 261 -5.17 -2.01 -5.03
C LYS A 261 -6.57 -2.61 -4.98
N VAL A 262 -6.97 -3.26 -6.07
CA VAL A 262 -8.31 -3.85 -6.24
C VAL A 262 -8.58 -4.88 -5.17
N TRP A 263 -7.61 -5.77 -4.91
CA TRP A 263 -7.72 -6.79 -3.88
C TRP A 263 -7.90 -6.19 -2.49
N GLU A 264 -7.08 -5.22 -2.09
CA GLU A 264 -7.14 -4.58 -0.78
C GLU A 264 -8.42 -3.76 -0.55
N GLN A 265 -9.11 -3.37 -1.64
CA GLN A 265 -10.39 -2.68 -1.55
C GLN A 265 -11.58 -3.65 -1.41
N ILE A 266 -11.49 -4.85 -1.99
CA ILE A 266 -12.54 -5.87 -1.97
C ILE A 266 -12.45 -6.73 -0.72
N GLN A 267 -11.25 -7.08 -0.29
CA GLN A 267 -10.96 -7.98 0.83
C GLN A 267 -11.73 -7.65 2.13
N PRO A 268 -11.87 -6.38 2.59
CA PRO A 268 -12.62 -6.07 3.80
C PRO A 268 -14.11 -6.39 3.75
N ASP A 269 -14.67 -6.53 2.54
CA ASP A 269 -16.08 -6.84 2.30
C ASP A 269 -16.31 -8.35 2.12
N LEU A 270 -15.24 -9.16 2.16
CA LEU A 270 -15.29 -10.63 2.07
C LEU A 270 -15.37 -11.23 3.47
N HIS A 271 -16.43 -11.94 3.77
CA HIS A 271 -16.62 -12.60 5.08
C HIS A 271 -17.55 -13.80 4.98
N THR A 272 -17.48 -14.68 5.96
CA THR A 272 -18.46 -15.76 6.13
C THR A 272 -19.69 -15.25 6.86
N ASP A 273 -20.86 -15.72 6.50
CA ASP A 273 -22.12 -15.42 7.19
C ASP A 273 -22.33 -16.29 8.45
N SER A 274 -23.49 -16.19 9.08
CA SER A 274 -23.85 -17.00 10.26
C SER A 274 -23.97 -18.50 9.96
N GLN A 275 -24.07 -18.90 8.69
CA GLN A 275 -24.14 -20.30 8.22
C GLN A 275 -22.80 -20.78 7.63
N CYS A 276 -21.72 -20.07 7.89
CA CYS A 276 -20.37 -20.33 7.35
C CYS A 276 -20.27 -20.20 5.83
N VAL A 277 -21.27 -19.61 5.14
CA VAL A 277 -21.21 -19.36 3.70
C VAL A 277 -20.30 -18.20 3.43
N ALA A 278 -19.38 -18.35 2.48
CA ALA A 278 -18.53 -17.26 2.02
C ALA A 278 -19.35 -16.23 1.23
N THR A 279 -19.25 -14.95 1.58
CA THR A 279 -20.04 -13.87 0.98
C THR A 279 -19.20 -12.64 0.67
N TYR A 280 -19.64 -11.89 -0.33
CA TYR A 280 -19.19 -10.52 -0.61
C TYR A 280 -20.39 -9.58 -0.52
N ARG A 281 -20.40 -8.68 0.47
CA ARG A 281 -21.53 -7.75 0.72
C ARG A 281 -22.90 -8.44 0.75
N GLY A 282 -22.95 -9.66 1.27
CA GLY A 282 -24.18 -10.48 1.34
C GLY A 282 -24.47 -11.34 0.11
N ALA A 283 -23.71 -11.20 -0.98
CA ALA A 283 -23.78 -12.10 -2.12
C ALA A 283 -22.90 -13.34 -1.90
N ALA A 284 -23.48 -14.53 -1.94
CA ALA A 284 -22.74 -15.78 -1.70
C ALA A 284 -21.72 -16.08 -2.82
N PHE A 285 -20.62 -16.74 -2.46
CA PHE A 285 -19.70 -17.36 -3.41
C PHE A 285 -20.41 -18.57 -4.02
N GLU A 286 -20.89 -18.44 -5.21
CA GLU A 286 -21.70 -19.46 -5.89
C GLU A 286 -20.92 -20.09 -7.05
N VAL A 287 -20.92 -21.42 -7.11
CA VAL A 287 -20.49 -22.16 -8.29
C VAL A 287 -21.72 -22.50 -9.09
N ALA A 288 -21.82 -21.98 -10.30
CA ALA A 288 -23.01 -22.04 -11.13
C ALA A 288 -23.61 -23.46 -11.22
N GLY A 289 -24.87 -23.64 -10.77
CA GLY A 289 -25.60 -24.89 -10.79
C GLY A 289 -25.12 -25.96 -9.81
N LYS A 290 -24.14 -25.66 -8.92
CA LYS A 290 -23.56 -26.65 -7.99
C LYS A 290 -23.74 -26.29 -6.53
N GLY A 291 -23.90 -25.01 -6.21
CA GLY A 291 -24.11 -24.52 -4.84
C GLY A 291 -23.12 -23.45 -4.40
N VAL A 292 -23.01 -23.24 -3.10
CA VAL A 292 -22.22 -22.18 -2.48
C VAL A 292 -20.96 -22.70 -1.78
N CYS A 293 -19.92 -21.87 -1.76
CA CYS A 293 -18.68 -22.17 -1.03
C CYS A 293 -18.83 -21.83 0.46
N LYS A 294 -18.28 -22.68 1.34
CA LYS A 294 -18.44 -22.56 2.80
C LYS A 294 -17.12 -22.76 3.54
N ALA A 295 -17.00 -22.13 4.70
CA ALA A 295 -16.06 -22.56 5.71
C ALA A 295 -16.63 -23.74 6.50
N GLN A 296 -15.79 -24.54 7.15
CA GLN A 296 -16.26 -25.74 7.88
C GLN A 296 -17.01 -25.36 9.16
N THR A 297 -16.44 -24.45 9.95
CA THR A 297 -17.00 -24.05 11.25
C THR A 297 -16.97 -22.53 11.50
N MET A 298 -16.26 -21.77 10.67
CA MET A 298 -16.04 -20.34 10.88
C MET A 298 -17.16 -19.50 10.29
N SER A 299 -18.00 -18.95 11.18
CA SER A 299 -19.02 -17.95 10.85
C SER A 299 -18.56 -16.53 11.18
N ASN A 300 -19.08 -15.53 10.48
CA ASN A 300 -18.80 -14.11 10.69
C ASN A 300 -17.29 -13.76 10.73
N SER A 301 -16.51 -14.48 9.94
CA SER A 301 -15.04 -14.34 9.89
C SER A 301 -14.62 -13.71 8.58
N GLY A 302 -13.56 -12.89 8.59
CA GLY A 302 -13.01 -12.29 7.39
C GLY A 302 -12.39 -13.35 6.48
N ILE A 303 -12.43 -13.13 5.15
CA ILE A 303 -11.82 -14.00 4.14
C ILE A 303 -10.56 -13.33 3.59
N LYS A 304 -9.50 -14.14 3.48
CA LYS A 304 -8.21 -13.74 2.90
C LYS A 304 -7.79 -14.69 1.82
#